data_0eaa588b261d6771b95f040b01982676
#
_entry.id   0eaa588b261d6771b95f040b01982676
#
_cell.length_a   1.000
_cell.length_b   1.000
_cell.length_c   1.000
_cell.angle_alpha   90.00
_cell.angle_beta   90.00
_cell.angle_gamma   90.00
#
_symmetry.space_group_name_H-M   'P 1'
#
loop_
_entity.id
_entity.type
_entity.pdbx_description
1 polymer ?
#
loop_
_entity_poly.entity_id
_entity_poly.type
_entity_poly.pdbx_seq_one_letter_code
_entity_poly.pdbx_strand_id
1 'polypeptide(L)'
;MQKDLVFFKKEGEEGVALTSTSANHIANLAKEYIQGVETQLNNICFFNVEVALVGSTGASTIQTGGTSEVLNDLQSLLEGVAQAKSLIAWLREGIKAKENLMKDLQTISLEGWCKENGIAKPEAPNYGHVLTEIEYYASLPIKERNRYYQLETEAAVLGKYIHPDGYLSDARKELKDKLQHPHKVDGKGRDALIYTYTPTVLVAEVDNVFFELQKKHREIQAQLNAMKYSCEQAINESTNKVNTEYMTASQKYQAELKDVLGAFKTWKDEKSQEYSKLKIVIPNSLLGIYNTINSLGK
;
A
#
# COMPACT_ATOMS: atom_id res chain seq x y z
N MET A 1 -13.17 19.34 -9.03
CA MET A 1 -12.31 20.09 -9.97
C MET A 1 -13.03 21.10 -10.89
N GLN A 2 -14.16 20.81 -11.54
CA GLN A 2 -14.80 21.78 -12.46
C GLN A 2 -15.39 23.05 -11.79
N LYS A 3 -15.81 23.01 -10.52
CA LYS A 3 -16.41 24.17 -9.83
C LYS A 3 -15.41 25.29 -9.46
N ASP A 4 -14.16 24.92 -9.25
CA ASP A 4 -13.13 25.86 -8.80
C ASP A 4 -12.50 26.66 -9.94
N LEU A 5 -12.69 26.22 -11.20
CA LEU A 5 -12.15 26.91 -12.37
C LEU A 5 -12.86 28.23 -12.71
N VAL A 6 -14.05 28.49 -12.12
CA VAL A 6 -14.81 29.73 -12.31
C VAL A 6 -14.04 30.98 -11.81
N PHE A 7 -13.16 30.80 -10.83
CA PHE A 7 -12.35 31.87 -10.26
C PHE A 7 -11.14 32.26 -11.11
N PHE A 8 -10.77 31.44 -12.12
CA PHE A 8 -9.50 31.60 -12.82
C PHE A 8 -9.72 31.98 -14.29
N LYS A 9 -8.80 32.77 -14.79
CA LYS A 9 -8.81 33.23 -16.20
C LYS A 9 -8.44 32.05 -17.11
N LYS A 10 -9.27 31.83 -18.14
CA LYS A 10 -8.91 30.95 -19.25
C LYS A 10 -7.99 31.70 -20.21
N GLU A 11 -7.12 30.99 -20.89
CA GLU A 11 -6.19 31.52 -21.86
C GLU A 11 -7.01 32.24 -22.98
N GLY A 12 -6.72 33.55 -23.22
CA GLY A 12 -7.43 34.36 -24.22
C GLY A 12 -8.63 35.19 -23.70
N GLU A 13 -9.06 35.08 -22.45
CA GLU A 13 -10.12 35.93 -21.88
C GLU A 13 -9.60 37.33 -21.50
N GLU A 14 -10.33 38.36 -21.87
CA GLU A 14 -10.05 39.74 -21.44
C GLU A 14 -10.60 39.97 -20.02
N GLY A 15 -9.93 40.80 -19.23
CA GLY A 15 -10.37 41.19 -17.89
C GLY A 15 -9.23 41.33 -16.89
N VAL A 16 -9.56 41.93 -15.74
CA VAL A 16 -8.61 42.08 -14.63
C VAL A 16 -8.41 40.75 -13.91
N ALA A 17 -7.15 40.31 -13.80
CA ALA A 17 -6.79 39.06 -13.13
C ALA A 17 -5.66 39.34 -12.14
N LEU A 18 -5.82 38.84 -10.90
CA LEU A 18 -4.97 39.11 -9.76
C LEU A 18 -4.21 37.89 -9.33
N THR A 19 -2.96 38.07 -8.90
CA THR A 19 -2.25 37.03 -8.11
C THR A 19 -2.91 36.89 -6.73
N SER A 20 -2.66 35.78 -6.02
CA SER A 20 -3.19 35.63 -4.65
C SER A 20 -2.73 36.76 -3.71
N THR A 21 -1.49 37.24 -3.88
CA THR A 21 -0.95 38.36 -3.10
C THR A 21 -1.71 39.68 -3.41
N SER A 22 -1.90 39.98 -4.69
CA SER A 22 -2.65 41.17 -5.11
C SER A 22 -4.13 41.06 -4.69
N ALA A 23 -4.74 39.88 -4.78
CA ALA A 23 -6.10 39.64 -4.33
C ALA A 23 -6.26 39.88 -2.82
N ASN A 24 -5.33 39.41 -2.00
CA ASN A 24 -5.30 39.69 -0.57
C ASN A 24 -5.14 41.20 -0.28
N HIS A 25 -4.28 41.88 -1.02
CA HIS A 25 -4.10 43.33 -0.87
C HIS A 25 -5.41 44.08 -1.18
N ILE A 26 -6.06 43.80 -2.31
CA ILE A 26 -7.36 44.40 -2.67
C ILE A 26 -8.45 44.09 -1.65
N ALA A 27 -8.49 42.85 -1.13
CA ALA A 27 -9.44 42.46 -0.07
C ALA A 27 -9.22 43.26 1.23
N ASN A 28 -7.98 43.62 1.56
CA ASN A 28 -7.70 44.49 2.71
C ASN A 28 -8.08 45.93 2.45
N LEU A 29 -7.74 46.51 1.29
CA LEU A 29 -8.21 47.85 0.89
C LEU A 29 -9.74 47.92 0.87
N ALA A 30 -10.43 46.86 0.42
CA ALA A 30 -11.89 46.81 0.46
C ALA A 30 -12.45 46.83 1.90
N LYS A 31 -11.76 46.23 2.86
CA LYS A 31 -12.16 46.35 4.30
C LYS A 31 -11.97 47.78 4.81
N GLU A 32 -10.86 48.43 4.50
CA GLU A 32 -10.58 49.80 4.87
C GLU A 32 -11.63 50.75 4.27
N TYR A 33 -11.99 50.54 3.00
CA TYR A 33 -13.08 51.26 2.34
C TYR A 33 -14.41 51.10 3.10
N ILE A 34 -14.80 49.85 3.45
CA ILE A 34 -16.03 49.58 4.21
C ILE A 34 -16.01 50.33 5.56
N GLN A 35 -14.90 50.22 6.31
CA GLN A 35 -14.75 50.90 7.60
C GLN A 35 -14.87 52.44 7.47
N GLY A 36 -14.26 53.01 6.44
CA GLY A 36 -14.35 54.42 6.13
C GLY A 36 -15.80 54.86 5.85
N VAL A 37 -16.52 54.12 5.00
CA VAL A 37 -17.93 54.39 4.69
C VAL A 37 -18.83 54.19 5.91
N GLU A 38 -18.65 53.14 6.70
CA GLU A 38 -19.41 52.90 7.94
C GLU A 38 -19.20 54.04 8.94
N THR A 39 -18.00 54.61 9.04
CA THR A 39 -17.71 55.78 9.86
C THR A 39 -18.44 57.02 9.35
N GLN A 40 -18.46 57.25 8.04
CA GLN A 40 -19.20 58.36 7.41
C GLN A 40 -20.72 58.22 7.63
N LEU A 41 -21.27 57.00 7.46
CA LEU A 41 -22.68 56.72 7.70
C LEU A 41 -23.09 57.00 9.14
N ASN A 42 -22.26 56.60 10.11
CA ASN A 42 -22.49 56.85 11.52
C ASN A 42 -22.48 58.36 11.80
N ASN A 43 -21.54 59.11 11.22
CA ASN A 43 -21.49 60.57 11.37
C ASN A 43 -22.70 61.26 10.76
N ILE A 44 -23.15 60.83 9.58
CA ILE A 44 -24.36 61.37 8.93
C ILE A 44 -25.61 61.07 9.76
N CYS A 45 -25.77 59.86 10.28
CA CYS A 45 -26.87 59.47 11.16
C CYS A 45 -26.89 60.32 12.44
N PHE A 46 -25.72 60.51 13.05
CA PHE A 46 -25.59 61.30 14.28
C PHE A 46 -25.95 62.79 14.03
N PHE A 47 -25.44 63.35 12.95
CA PHE A 47 -25.72 64.73 12.58
C PHE A 47 -27.21 64.97 12.30
N ASN A 48 -27.88 64.05 11.59
CA ASN A 48 -29.31 64.18 11.31
C ASN A 48 -30.17 64.01 12.57
N VAL A 49 -29.78 63.23 13.57
CA VAL A 49 -30.46 63.14 14.87
C VAL A 49 -30.29 64.44 15.68
N GLU A 50 -29.11 65.04 15.70
CA GLU A 50 -28.87 66.33 16.37
C GLU A 50 -29.66 67.44 15.72
N VAL A 51 -29.67 67.53 14.38
CA VAL A 51 -30.47 68.56 13.66
C VAL A 51 -31.96 68.37 13.90
N ALA A 52 -32.47 67.15 13.96
CA ALA A 52 -33.86 66.83 14.31
C ALA A 52 -34.22 67.24 15.75
N LEU A 53 -33.31 67.06 16.70
CA LEU A 53 -33.48 67.40 18.12
C LEU A 53 -33.44 68.91 18.32
N VAL A 54 -32.54 69.65 17.63
CA VAL A 54 -32.44 71.09 17.72
C VAL A 54 -33.61 71.76 16.95
N GLY A 55 -34.08 71.18 15.88
CA GLY A 55 -35.24 71.70 15.08
C GLY A 55 -36.58 71.53 15.77
N SER A 56 -36.71 70.71 16.83
CA SER A 56 -37.99 70.51 17.55
C SER A 56 -38.30 71.66 18.55
N THR A 57 -37.36 72.58 18.79
CA THR A 57 -37.52 73.70 19.76
C THR A 57 -37.72 75.05 19.11
N GLY A 58 -37.73 75.15 17.79
CA GLY A 58 -37.98 76.39 17.08
C GLY A 58 -38.73 76.13 15.77
N ALA A 59 -39.90 76.74 15.64
CA ALA A 59 -40.72 76.73 14.40
C ALA A 59 -39.91 77.33 13.25
N SER A 60 -39.28 76.49 12.45
CA SER A 60 -38.65 76.78 11.19
C SER A 60 -38.99 75.72 10.18
N THR A 61 -39.68 76.17 9.14
CA THR A 61 -39.97 75.41 7.91
C THR A 61 -38.70 74.75 7.39
N ILE A 62 -38.62 73.46 7.58
CA ILE A 62 -37.56 72.63 6.97
C ILE A 62 -37.91 72.60 5.46
N GLN A 63 -37.10 73.28 4.65
CA GLN A 63 -37.12 73.07 3.19
C GLN A 63 -36.78 71.61 2.88
N THR A 64 -37.73 70.90 2.32
CA THR A 64 -37.64 69.46 1.97
C THR A 64 -36.78 69.24 0.73
N GLY A 65 -35.96 70.21 0.28
CA GLY A 65 -35.10 70.07 -0.90
C GLY A 65 -33.81 69.24 -0.69
N GLY A 66 -33.33 69.04 0.56
CA GLY A 66 -32.09 68.36 0.84
C GLY A 66 -32.24 66.86 1.16
N THR A 67 -33.44 66.38 1.41
CA THR A 67 -33.64 64.96 1.89
C THR A 67 -33.50 63.94 0.80
N SER A 68 -33.78 64.28 -0.47
CA SER A 68 -33.67 63.31 -1.57
C SER A 68 -32.21 63.09 -2.01
N GLU A 69 -31.37 64.11 -2.01
CA GLU A 69 -29.95 64.04 -2.33
C GLU A 69 -29.20 63.21 -1.24
N VAL A 70 -29.47 63.55 0.01
CA VAL A 70 -28.85 62.76 1.16
C VAL A 70 -29.28 61.29 1.16
N LEU A 71 -30.54 60.98 0.83
CA LEU A 71 -31.04 59.65 0.70
C LEU A 71 -30.37 58.88 -0.46
N ASN A 72 -30.19 59.57 -1.62
CA ASN A 72 -29.49 58.96 -2.76
C ASN A 72 -28.00 58.73 -2.46
N ASP A 73 -27.33 59.63 -1.77
CA ASP A 73 -25.94 59.45 -1.35
C ASP A 73 -25.80 58.31 -0.34
N LEU A 74 -26.71 58.21 0.64
CA LEU A 74 -26.75 57.08 1.59
C LEU A 74 -26.98 55.76 0.89
N GLN A 75 -27.90 55.71 -0.07
CA GLN A 75 -28.15 54.50 -0.85
C GLN A 75 -26.92 54.10 -1.67
N SER A 76 -26.26 55.04 -2.33
CA SER A 76 -25.03 54.82 -3.09
C SER A 76 -23.89 54.30 -2.21
N LEU A 77 -23.73 54.84 -0.99
CA LEU A 77 -22.73 54.36 -0.03
C LEU A 77 -23.04 52.95 0.46
N LEU A 78 -24.31 52.61 0.73
CA LEU A 78 -24.72 51.28 1.14
C LEU A 78 -24.54 50.26 0.03
N GLU A 79 -24.85 50.62 -1.23
CA GLU A 79 -24.58 49.76 -2.40
C GLU A 79 -23.08 49.51 -2.59
N GLY A 80 -22.25 50.54 -2.41
CA GLY A 80 -20.80 50.45 -2.43
C GLY A 80 -20.25 49.47 -1.38
N VAL A 81 -20.78 49.53 -0.15
CA VAL A 81 -20.42 48.58 0.93
C VAL A 81 -20.83 47.17 0.57
N ALA A 82 -22.04 46.97 0.03
CA ALA A 82 -22.52 45.65 -0.37
C ALA A 82 -21.65 45.01 -1.48
N GLN A 83 -21.30 45.83 -2.49
CA GLN A 83 -20.41 45.41 -3.57
C GLN A 83 -18.98 45.13 -3.07
N ALA A 84 -18.45 45.94 -2.15
CA ALA A 84 -17.14 45.71 -1.54
C ALA A 84 -17.11 44.40 -0.71
N LYS A 85 -18.17 44.10 0.05
CA LYS A 85 -18.33 42.82 0.75
C LYS A 85 -18.36 41.62 -0.21
N SER A 86 -19.08 41.76 -1.32
CA SER A 86 -19.14 40.76 -2.40
C SER A 86 -17.77 40.55 -3.06
N LEU A 87 -17.00 41.62 -3.30
CA LEU A 87 -15.65 41.55 -3.84
C LEU A 87 -14.70 40.81 -2.88
N ILE A 88 -14.75 41.13 -1.59
CA ILE A 88 -13.95 40.41 -0.57
C ILE A 88 -14.30 38.93 -0.56
N ALA A 89 -15.58 38.57 -0.60
CA ALA A 89 -16.00 37.15 -0.62
C ALA A 89 -15.46 36.45 -1.86
N TRP A 90 -15.62 37.04 -3.04
CA TRP A 90 -15.11 36.49 -4.30
C TRP A 90 -13.60 36.26 -4.28
N LEU A 91 -12.83 37.25 -3.85
CA LEU A 91 -11.37 37.15 -3.78
C LEU A 91 -10.90 36.06 -2.80
N ARG A 92 -11.54 35.95 -1.62
CA ARG A 92 -11.25 34.94 -0.62
C ARG A 92 -11.57 33.51 -1.11
N GLU A 93 -12.73 33.38 -1.78
CA GLU A 93 -13.10 32.06 -2.36
C GLU A 93 -12.15 31.69 -3.49
N GLY A 94 -11.72 32.61 -4.34
CA GLY A 94 -10.73 32.38 -5.38
C GLY A 94 -9.37 31.95 -4.82
N ILE A 95 -8.91 32.59 -3.74
CA ILE A 95 -7.68 32.22 -3.05
C ILE A 95 -7.80 30.78 -2.49
N LYS A 96 -8.91 30.51 -1.79
CA LYS A 96 -9.19 29.18 -1.22
C LYS A 96 -9.31 28.10 -2.29
N ALA A 97 -9.93 28.41 -3.43
CA ALA A 97 -10.01 27.49 -4.57
C ALA A 97 -8.61 27.12 -5.10
N LYS A 98 -7.71 28.12 -5.22
CA LYS A 98 -6.31 27.86 -5.61
C LYS A 98 -5.57 27.00 -4.59
N GLU A 99 -5.73 27.26 -3.31
CA GLU A 99 -5.14 26.47 -2.23
C GLU A 99 -5.66 25.02 -2.25
N ASN A 100 -6.97 24.81 -2.49
CA ASN A 100 -7.57 23.49 -2.63
C ASN A 100 -6.99 22.74 -3.81
N LEU A 101 -6.85 23.34 -4.99
CA LEU A 101 -6.22 22.72 -6.16
C LEU A 101 -4.79 22.26 -5.86
N MET A 102 -4.01 23.09 -5.17
CA MET A 102 -2.65 22.72 -4.76
C MET A 102 -2.63 21.58 -3.73
N LYS A 103 -3.56 21.59 -2.80
CA LYS A 103 -3.71 20.54 -1.79
C LYS A 103 -4.12 19.21 -2.43
N ASP A 104 -5.11 19.24 -3.33
CA ASP A 104 -5.57 18.04 -4.04
C ASP A 104 -4.43 17.43 -4.86
N LEU A 105 -3.64 18.29 -5.54
CA LEU A 105 -2.45 17.85 -6.26
C LEU A 105 -1.40 17.17 -5.35
N GLN A 106 -1.26 17.67 -4.11
CA GLN A 106 -0.33 17.05 -3.14
C GLN A 106 -0.82 15.69 -2.64
N THR A 107 -2.13 15.55 -2.47
CA THR A 107 -2.76 14.38 -1.86
C THR A 107 -3.11 13.27 -2.84
N ILE A 108 -3.08 13.54 -4.16
CA ILE A 108 -3.38 12.53 -5.17
C ILE A 108 -2.40 11.35 -5.05
N SER A 109 -2.95 10.14 -4.97
CA SER A 109 -2.18 8.91 -4.95
C SER A 109 -1.77 8.47 -6.35
N LEU A 110 -0.69 7.68 -6.46
CA LEU A 110 -0.29 7.07 -7.73
C LEU A 110 -1.43 6.28 -8.37
N GLU A 111 -2.16 5.52 -7.57
CA GLU A 111 -3.29 4.72 -8.04
C GLU A 111 -4.44 5.57 -8.59
N GLY A 112 -4.79 6.66 -7.87
CA GLY A 112 -5.79 7.62 -8.33
C GLY A 112 -5.38 8.26 -9.64
N TRP A 113 -4.12 8.70 -9.75
CA TRP A 113 -3.58 9.28 -10.96
C TRP A 113 -3.57 8.30 -12.15
N CYS A 114 -3.13 7.06 -11.93
CA CYS A 114 -3.17 6.02 -12.96
C CYS A 114 -4.59 5.80 -13.48
N LYS A 115 -5.56 5.69 -12.57
CA LYS A 115 -6.97 5.51 -12.93
C LYS A 115 -7.53 6.68 -13.74
N GLU A 116 -7.23 7.91 -13.34
CA GLU A 116 -7.70 9.13 -14.04
C GLU A 116 -7.09 9.26 -15.45
N ASN A 117 -5.85 8.78 -15.63
CA ASN A 117 -5.14 8.89 -16.92
C ASN A 117 -5.20 7.61 -17.75
N GLY A 118 -5.95 6.59 -17.35
CA GLY A 118 -6.07 5.32 -18.07
C GLY A 118 -4.78 4.51 -18.13
N ILE A 119 -3.88 4.70 -17.17
CA ILE A 119 -2.59 4.01 -17.07
C ILE A 119 -2.77 2.79 -16.16
N ALA A 120 -2.34 1.62 -16.65
CA ALA A 120 -2.32 0.43 -15.82
C ALA A 120 -1.22 0.57 -14.75
N LYS A 121 -1.61 0.49 -13.47
CA LYS A 121 -0.64 0.43 -12.37
C LYS A 121 0.07 -0.92 -12.41
N PRO A 122 1.41 -0.97 -12.45
CA PRO A 122 2.14 -2.24 -12.39
C PRO A 122 1.80 -3.03 -11.13
N GLU A 123 1.61 -4.34 -11.29
CA GLU A 123 1.35 -5.26 -10.18
C GLU A 123 2.62 -6.02 -9.82
N ALA A 124 2.87 -6.15 -8.52
CA ALA A 124 4.01 -6.93 -8.05
C ALA A 124 3.84 -8.41 -8.42
N PRO A 125 4.87 -9.07 -8.95
CA PRO A 125 4.79 -10.48 -9.31
C PRO A 125 4.60 -11.34 -8.06
N ASN A 126 3.80 -12.38 -8.20
CA ASN A 126 3.66 -13.41 -7.19
C ASN A 126 4.79 -14.43 -7.33
N TYR A 127 5.31 -14.90 -6.20
CA TYR A 127 6.25 -16.03 -6.19
C TYR A 127 5.49 -17.30 -6.59
N GLY A 128 6.03 -18.02 -7.58
CA GLY A 128 5.42 -19.22 -8.11
C GLY A 128 5.43 -20.37 -7.09
N HIS A 129 4.67 -21.41 -7.37
CA HIS A 129 4.63 -22.61 -6.56
C HIS A 129 5.87 -23.47 -6.81
N VAL A 130 6.57 -23.87 -5.74
CA VAL A 130 7.70 -24.79 -5.78
C VAL A 130 7.18 -26.20 -5.51
N LEU A 131 7.63 -27.16 -6.29
CA LEU A 131 7.30 -28.57 -6.13
C LEU A 131 7.67 -29.05 -4.72
N THR A 132 6.73 -29.69 -4.04
CA THR A 132 6.95 -30.32 -2.72
C THR A 132 7.27 -31.80 -2.86
N GLU A 133 7.87 -32.39 -1.83
CA GLU A 133 8.16 -33.84 -1.78
C GLU A 133 6.88 -34.68 -1.97
N ILE A 134 5.78 -34.27 -1.33
CA ILE A 134 4.48 -34.96 -1.43
C ILE A 134 3.97 -34.94 -2.87
N GLU A 135 4.04 -33.78 -3.53
CA GLU A 135 3.61 -33.65 -4.93
C GLU A 135 4.50 -34.44 -5.87
N TYR A 136 5.82 -34.46 -5.62
CA TYR A 136 6.74 -35.27 -6.40
C TYR A 136 6.34 -36.74 -6.37
N TYR A 137 6.22 -37.32 -5.16
CA TYR A 137 5.83 -38.72 -5.04
C TYR A 137 4.41 -38.99 -5.54
N ALA A 138 3.48 -38.03 -5.38
CA ALA A 138 2.13 -38.15 -5.94
C ALA A 138 2.13 -38.14 -7.47
N SER A 139 3.08 -37.49 -8.11
CA SER A 139 3.23 -37.44 -9.57
C SER A 139 3.85 -38.67 -10.20
N LEU A 140 4.54 -39.51 -9.40
CA LEU A 140 5.16 -40.73 -9.89
C LEU A 140 4.10 -41.71 -10.40
N PRO A 141 4.46 -42.57 -11.39
CA PRO A 141 3.65 -43.71 -11.79
C PRO A 141 3.27 -44.57 -10.60
N ILE A 142 2.05 -45.11 -10.56
CA ILE A 142 1.52 -45.88 -9.42
C ILE A 142 2.49 -47.00 -8.99
N LYS A 143 3.16 -47.66 -9.96
CA LYS A 143 4.14 -48.71 -9.67
C LYS A 143 5.34 -48.19 -8.88
N GLU A 144 5.88 -47.01 -9.28
CA GLU A 144 7.05 -46.42 -8.64
C GLU A 144 6.70 -45.89 -7.24
N ARG A 145 5.54 -45.21 -7.12
CA ARG A 145 5.03 -44.73 -5.83
C ARG A 145 4.81 -45.88 -4.84
N ASN A 146 4.16 -46.98 -5.30
CA ASN A 146 3.93 -48.14 -4.47
C ASN A 146 5.26 -48.80 -4.11
N ARG A 147 6.24 -48.84 -5.01
CA ARG A 147 7.58 -49.35 -4.76
C ARG A 147 8.29 -48.51 -3.70
N TYR A 148 8.20 -47.21 -3.74
CA TYR A 148 8.76 -46.32 -2.71
C TYR A 148 8.23 -46.68 -1.31
N TYR A 149 6.92 -46.71 -1.11
CA TYR A 149 6.32 -47.05 0.19
C TYR A 149 6.60 -48.48 0.63
N GLN A 150 6.68 -49.40 -0.31
CA GLN A 150 7.07 -50.75 0.00
C GLN A 150 8.51 -50.81 0.53
N LEU A 151 9.45 -50.16 -0.13
CA LEU A 151 10.86 -50.09 0.28
C LEU A 151 11.01 -49.39 1.65
N GLU A 152 10.27 -48.31 1.92
CA GLU A 152 10.28 -47.68 3.25
C GLU A 152 9.82 -48.63 4.33
N THR A 153 8.72 -49.33 4.09
CA THR A 153 8.20 -50.35 5.02
C THR A 153 9.19 -51.48 5.25
N GLU A 154 9.75 -52.04 4.18
CA GLU A 154 10.75 -53.10 4.27
C GLU A 154 12.01 -52.63 5.00
N ALA A 155 12.51 -51.44 4.73
CA ALA A 155 13.67 -50.85 5.42
C ALA A 155 13.42 -50.69 6.92
N ALA A 156 12.25 -50.14 7.27
CA ALA A 156 11.85 -49.93 8.67
C ALA A 156 11.73 -51.27 9.44
N VAL A 157 11.13 -52.28 8.82
CA VAL A 157 11.01 -53.62 9.41
C VAL A 157 12.38 -54.25 9.59
N LEU A 158 13.20 -54.32 8.53
CA LEU A 158 14.54 -54.91 8.60
C LEU A 158 15.42 -54.14 9.60
N GLY A 159 15.33 -52.82 9.67
CA GLY A 159 16.06 -51.99 10.63
C GLY A 159 15.82 -52.43 12.09
N LYS A 160 14.58 -52.76 12.46
CA LYS A 160 14.23 -53.24 13.80
C LYS A 160 14.87 -54.58 14.15
N TYR A 161 15.08 -55.42 13.15
CA TYR A 161 15.69 -56.75 13.37
C TYR A 161 17.21 -56.69 13.42
N ILE A 162 17.86 -55.88 12.59
CA ILE A 162 19.33 -55.84 12.44
C ILE A 162 20.01 -54.76 13.28
N HIS A 163 19.24 -53.87 13.95
CA HIS A 163 19.83 -52.87 14.84
C HIS A 163 20.69 -53.55 15.93
N PRO A 164 21.78 -52.90 16.41
CA PRO A 164 22.61 -53.45 17.48
C PRO A 164 21.84 -53.90 18.73
N ASP A 165 20.75 -53.23 19.04
CA ASP A 165 19.82 -53.53 20.14
C ASP A 165 18.50 -54.15 19.61
N GLY A 166 18.50 -54.65 18.39
CA GLY A 166 17.32 -55.23 17.75
C GLY A 166 17.15 -56.71 18.04
N TYR A 167 15.95 -57.22 17.71
CA TYR A 167 15.53 -58.59 18.06
C TYR A 167 16.51 -59.68 17.64
N LEU A 168 17.13 -59.61 16.46
CA LEU A 168 18.09 -60.61 16.00
C LEU A 168 19.46 -60.43 16.66
N SER A 169 19.87 -59.22 16.99
CA SER A 169 21.11 -58.98 17.71
C SER A 169 21.07 -59.58 19.12
N ASP A 170 19.97 -59.41 19.81
CA ASP A 170 19.76 -59.95 21.16
C ASP A 170 19.66 -61.46 21.11
N ALA A 171 18.85 -61.99 20.20
CA ALA A 171 18.76 -63.45 20.01
C ALA A 171 20.12 -64.10 19.65
N ARG A 172 20.91 -63.44 18.81
CA ARG A 172 22.25 -63.83 18.42
C ARG A 172 23.22 -63.79 19.59
N LYS A 173 23.21 -62.77 20.43
CA LYS A 173 24.02 -62.64 21.64
C LYS A 173 23.65 -63.72 22.63
N GLU A 174 22.35 -63.89 22.88
CA GLU A 174 21.85 -64.91 23.79
C GLU A 174 22.21 -66.32 23.33
N LEU A 175 22.07 -66.62 22.04
CA LEU A 175 22.46 -67.90 21.49
C LEU A 175 23.97 -68.17 21.63
N LYS A 176 24.81 -67.15 21.33
CA LYS A 176 26.26 -67.22 21.50
C LYS A 176 26.65 -67.41 22.95
N ASP A 177 26.04 -66.73 23.90
CA ASP A 177 26.29 -66.85 25.31
C ASP A 177 25.92 -68.26 25.81
N LYS A 178 24.77 -68.81 25.42
CA LYS A 178 24.32 -70.15 25.72
C LYS A 178 25.26 -71.22 25.16
N LEU A 179 25.82 -71.01 23.99
CA LEU A 179 26.75 -71.89 23.34
C LEU A 179 28.16 -71.88 23.95
N GLN A 180 28.61 -70.70 24.40
CA GLN A 180 29.89 -70.52 25.05
C GLN A 180 29.88 -70.94 26.51
N HIS A 181 28.69 -70.90 27.14
CA HIS A 181 28.52 -71.25 28.55
C HIS A 181 27.44 -72.32 28.75
N PRO A 182 27.68 -73.59 28.25
CA PRO A 182 26.68 -74.65 28.29
C PRO A 182 26.23 -75.05 29.71
N HIS A 183 26.97 -74.64 30.73
CA HIS A 183 26.61 -74.93 32.14
C HIS A 183 25.52 -74.00 32.69
N LYS A 184 25.18 -72.92 32.00
CA LYS A 184 24.09 -72.02 32.34
C LYS A 184 22.74 -72.49 31.78
N VAL A 185 22.74 -73.45 30.90
CA VAL A 185 21.53 -74.06 30.34
C VAL A 185 21.18 -75.25 31.16
N ASP A 186 20.05 -75.26 31.81
CA ASP A 186 19.48 -76.23 32.72
C ASP A 186 20.13 -77.57 32.67
N GLY A 187 20.78 -78.00 33.78
CA GLY A 187 21.60 -79.15 33.99
C GLY A 187 21.01 -80.54 33.74
N LYS A 188 20.25 -80.68 32.66
CA LYS A 188 19.78 -82.01 32.21
C LYS A 188 20.55 -82.48 30.99
N GLY A 189 21.25 -83.56 31.11
CA GLY A 189 22.22 -84.16 30.17
C GLY A 189 21.76 -84.34 28.69
N ARG A 190 20.53 -83.96 28.31
CA ARG A 190 20.07 -83.92 26.94
C ARG A 190 20.60 -82.72 26.19
N ASP A 191 20.84 -81.63 26.88
CA ASP A 191 21.29 -80.37 26.25
C ASP A 191 22.78 -80.49 25.90
N ALA A 192 23.57 -81.24 26.61
CA ALA A 192 24.96 -81.45 26.28
C ALA A 192 25.18 -82.12 24.91
N LEU A 193 24.29 -83.05 24.49
CA LEU A 193 24.36 -83.68 23.17
C LEU A 193 24.02 -82.78 22.02
N ILE A 194 23.04 -81.89 22.20
CA ILE A 194 22.66 -80.82 21.21
C ILE A 194 23.82 -79.85 21.05
N TYR A 195 24.46 -79.48 22.16
CA TYR A 195 25.55 -78.50 22.14
C TYR A 195 26.88 -79.07 21.59
N THR A 196 27.09 -80.37 21.59
CA THR A 196 28.34 -80.95 21.10
C THR A 196 28.40 -81.09 19.58
N TYR A 197 27.27 -81.28 18.92
CA TYR A 197 27.19 -81.51 17.48
C TYR A 197 26.66 -80.34 16.63
N THR A 198 25.90 -79.40 17.19
CA THR A 198 25.18 -78.36 16.45
C THR A 198 25.59 -76.96 16.76
N PRO A 199 26.34 -76.61 17.83
CA PRO A 199 26.51 -75.20 18.23
C PRO A 199 27.19 -74.36 17.18
N THR A 200 28.25 -74.85 16.58
CA THR A 200 29.02 -74.09 15.58
C THR A 200 28.23 -73.88 14.29
N VAL A 201 27.47 -74.91 13.87
CA VAL A 201 26.62 -74.84 12.68
C VAL A 201 25.46 -73.86 12.91
N LEU A 202 24.78 -73.93 14.04
CA LEU A 202 23.68 -73.04 14.40
C LEU A 202 24.13 -71.59 14.53
N VAL A 203 25.31 -71.32 15.13
CA VAL A 203 25.86 -69.93 15.17
C VAL A 203 26.20 -69.45 13.78
N ALA A 204 26.78 -70.25 12.93
CA ALA A 204 27.10 -69.89 11.56
C ALA A 204 25.84 -69.62 10.74
N GLU A 205 24.78 -70.42 10.90
CA GLU A 205 23.50 -70.19 10.22
C GLU A 205 22.84 -68.89 10.69
N VAL A 206 22.80 -68.59 11.99
CA VAL A 206 22.24 -67.31 12.52
C VAL A 206 23.08 -66.13 12.05
N ASP A 207 24.41 -66.23 12.03
CA ASP A 207 25.28 -65.19 11.50
C ASP A 207 25.06 -65.01 10.01
N ASN A 208 24.90 -66.03 9.22
CA ASN A 208 24.60 -65.94 7.79
C ASN A 208 23.27 -65.27 7.54
N VAL A 209 22.21 -65.67 8.24
CA VAL A 209 20.89 -64.97 8.13
C VAL A 209 20.99 -63.47 8.50
N PHE A 210 21.71 -63.20 9.58
CA PHE A 210 21.90 -61.78 10.00
C PHE A 210 22.63 -60.96 8.94
N PHE A 211 23.70 -61.47 8.35
CA PHE A 211 24.45 -60.81 7.29
C PHE A 211 23.67 -60.68 6.00
N GLU A 212 22.86 -61.67 5.62
CA GLU A 212 21.97 -61.54 4.44
C GLU A 212 20.90 -60.50 4.65
N LEU A 213 20.31 -60.39 5.84
CA LEU A 213 19.37 -59.33 6.17
C LEU A 213 20.01 -57.94 6.17
N GLN A 214 21.24 -57.81 6.68
CA GLN A 214 22.01 -56.57 6.59
C GLN A 214 22.33 -56.21 5.15
N LYS A 215 22.67 -57.17 4.32
CA LYS A 215 22.90 -56.93 2.88
C LYS A 215 21.63 -56.46 2.20
N LYS A 216 20.50 -57.14 2.41
CA LYS A 216 19.20 -56.74 1.88
C LYS A 216 18.79 -55.34 2.34
N HIS A 217 18.99 -55.03 3.61
CA HIS A 217 18.69 -53.68 4.13
C HIS A 217 19.53 -52.62 3.45
N ARG A 218 20.83 -52.85 3.23
CA ARG A 218 21.71 -51.92 2.51
C ARG A 218 21.26 -51.72 1.05
N GLU A 219 20.84 -52.77 0.37
CA GLU A 219 20.33 -52.72 -1.00
C GLU A 219 19.03 -51.90 -1.07
N ILE A 220 18.12 -52.07 -0.11
CA ILE A 220 16.89 -51.28 -0.01
C ILE A 220 17.20 -49.82 0.28
N GLN A 221 18.11 -49.55 1.23
CA GLN A 221 18.53 -48.18 1.54
C GLN A 221 19.16 -47.49 0.33
N ALA A 222 19.97 -48.19 -0.46
CA ALA A 222 20.53 -47.64 -1.70
C ALA A 222 19.45 -47.24 -2.71
N GLN A 223 18.40 -48.11 -2.88
CA GLN A 223 17.26 -47.77 -3.76
C GLN A 223 16.46 -46.55 -3.24
N LEU A 224 16.17 -46.52 -1.93
CA LEU A 224 15.49 -45.37 -1.31
C LEU A 224 16.29 -44.06 -1.46
N ASN A 225 17.60 -44.14 -1.22
CA ASN A 225 18.45 -42.95 -1.38
C ASN A 225 18.49 -42.45 -2.84
N ALA A 226 18.50 -43.38 -3.82
CA ALA A 226 18.41 -42.99 -5.22
C ALA A 226 17.07 -42.29 -5.55
N MET A 227 15.96 -42.81 -5.02
CA MET A 227 14.64 -42.17 -5.20
C MET A 227 14.55 -40.79 -4.50
N LYS A 228 15.08 -40.67 -3.28
CA LYS A 228 15.17 -39.40 -2.55
C LYS A 228 16.03 -38.37 -3.28
N TYR A 229 17.17 -38.80 -3.80
CA TYR A 229 18.04 -37.93 -4.60
C TYR A 229 17.32 -37.41 -5.85
N SER A 230 16.57 -38.25 -6.55
CA SER A 230 15.75 -37.82 -7.71
C SER A 230 14.66 -36.80 -7.30
N CYS A 231 14.04 -37.01 -6.14
CA CYS A 231 13.09 -36.08 -5.56
C CYS A 231 13.75 -34.72 -5.26
N GLU A 232 14.88 -34.73 -4.57
CA GLU A 232 15.65 -33.52 -4.26
C GLU A 232 16.08 -32.76 -5.51
N GLN A 233 16.52 -33.46 -6.55
CA GLN A 233 16.84 -32.85 -7.84
C GLN A 233 15.62 -32.17 -8.47
N ALA A 234 14.47 -32.84 -8.52
CA ALA A 234 13.25 -32.29 -9.11
C ALA A 234 12.77 -31.03 -8.33
N ILE A 235 12.86 -31.06 -6.98
CA ILE A 235 12.54 -29.90 -6.15
C ILE A 235 13.51 -28.75 -6.42
N ASN A 236 14.80 -29.01 -6.52
CA ASN A 236 15.81 -28.00 -6.81
C ASN A 236 15.63 -27.39 -8.19
N GLU A 237 15.31 -28.18 -9.21
CA GLU A 237 15.00 -27.70 -10.57
C GLU A 237 13.75 -26.81 -10.56
N SER A 238 12.68 -27.25 -9.87
CA SER A 238 11.46 -26.46 -9.68
C SER A 238 11.75 -25.13 -8.98
N THR A 239 12.54 -25.16 -7.91
CA THR A 239 12.95 -23.98 -7.15
C THR A 239 13.73 -23.00 -8.04
N ASN A 240 14.71 -23.49 -8.78
CA ASN A 240 15.52 -22.67 -9.67
C ASN A 240 14.68 -22.03 -10.78
N LYS A 241 13.75 -22.80 -11.36
CA LYS A 241 12.81 -22.29 -12.38
C LYS A 241 11.95 -21.17 -11.80
N VAL A 242 11.28 -21.40 -10.67
CA VAL A 242 10.42 -20.40 -10.01
C VAL A 242 11.22 -19.16 -9.62
N ASN A 243 12.42 -19.31 -9.07
CA ASN A 243 13.29 -18.19 -8.75
C ASN A 243 13.65 -17.36 -10.00
N THR A 244 14.00 -18.02 -11.10
CA THR A 244 14.37 -17.33 -12.35
C THR A 244 13.17 -16.56 -12.92
N GLU A 245 11.99 -17.17 -12.95
CA GLU A 245 10.75 -16.55 -13.41
C GLU A 245 10.38 -15.36 -12.53
N TYR A 246 10.44 -15.52 -11.21
CA TYR A 246 10.16 -14.45 -10.25
C TYR A 246 11.15 -13.28 -10.37
N MET A 247 12.44 -13.56 -10.49
CA MET A 247 13.47 -12.52 -10.66
C MET A 247 13.26 -11.72 -11.95
N THR A 248 12.95 -12.42 -13.06
CA THR A 248 12.67 -11.77 -14.35
C THR A 248 11.42 -10.89 -14.28
N ALA A 249 10.33 -11.42 -13.71
CA ALA A 249 9.10 -10.68 -13.52
C ALA A 249 9.28 -9.49 -12.56
N SER A 250 10.07 -9.66 -11.50
CA SER A 250 10.40 -8.58 -10.54
C SER A 250 11.20 -7.46 -11.18
N GLN A 251 12.19 -7.78 -12.01
CA GLN A 251 12.96 -6.77 -12.76
C GLN A 251 12.05 -5.98 -13.72
N LYS A 252 11.18 -6.67 -14.46
CA LYS A 252 10.20 -6.03 -15.34
C LYS A 252 9.27 -5.11 -14.56
N TYR A 253 8.71 -5.61 -13.45
CA TYR A 253 7.86 -4.81 -12.56
C TYR A 253 8.56 -3.55 -12.04
N GLN A 254 9.81 -3.67 -11.60
CA GLN A 254 10.58 -2.52 -11.11
C GLN A 254 10.84 -1.48 -12.21
N ALA A 255 11.12 -1.91 -13.43
CA ALA A 255 11.30 -1.01 -14.58
C ALA A 255 9.99 -0.27 -14.90
N GLU A 256 8.88 -0.98 -15.04
CA GLU A 256 7.56 -0.40 -15.31
C GLU A 256 7.12 0.55 -14.19
N LEU A 257 7.33 0.16 -12.92
CA LEU A 257 7.01 1.00 -11.77
C LEU A 257 7.84 2.30 -11.76
N LYS A 258 9.12 2.22 -12.09
CA LYS A 258 10.01 3.39 -12.21
C LYS A 258 9.52 4.36 -13.29
N ASP A 259 9.10 3.84 -14.45
CA ASP A 259 8.60 4.65 -15.55
C ASP A 259 7.27 5.34 -15.17
N VAL A 260 6.34 4.61 -14.56
CA VAL A 260 5.07 5.14 -14.08
C VAL A 260 5.28 6.19 -12.98
N LEU A 261 6.19 5.95 -12.03
CA LEU A 261 6.55 6.94 -11.00
C LEU A 261 7.19 8.19 -11.58
N GLY A 262 8.04 8.03 -12.59
CA GLY A 262 8.66 9.14 -13.32
C GLY A 262 7.62 10.01 -14.01
N ALA A 263 6.70 9.40 -14.75
CA ALA A 263 5.61 10.08 -15.42
C ALA A 263 4.67 10.80 -14.41
N PHE A 264 4.34 10.15 -13.30
CA PHE A 264 3.54 10.74 -12.23
C PHE A 264 4.20 11.98 -11.62
N LYS A 265 5.51 11.91 -11.34
CA LYS A 265 6.27 13.05 -10.83
C LYS A 265 6.27 14.21 -11.81
N THR A 266 6.58 13.95 -13.08
CA THR A 266 6.59 14.97 -14.14
C THR A 266 5.22 15.66 -14.25
N TRP A 267 4.15 14.86 -14.28
CA TRP A 267 2.78 15.40 -14.30
C TRP A 267 2.47 16.28 -13.08
N LYS A 268 2.88 15.85 -11.87
CA LYS A 268 2.71 16.67 -10.65
C LYS A 268 3.45 18.00 -10.74
N ASP A 269 4.68 17.97 -11.23
CA ASP A 269 5.51 19.16 -11.35
C ASP A 269 4.93 20.13 -12.38
N GLU A 270 4.46 19.64 -13.54
CA GLU A 270 3.79 20.43 -14.57
C GLU A 270 2.49 21.06 -14.05
N LYS A 271 1.64 20.27 -13.38
CA LYS A 271 0.38 20.77 -12.78
C LYS A 271 0.65 21.77 -11.65
N SER A 272 1.67 21.56 -10.84
CA SER A 272 2.08 22.52 -9.81
C SER A 272 2.49 23.86 -10.40
N GLN A 273 3.25 23.84 -11.50
CA GLN A 273 3.62 25.06 -12.22
C GLN A 273 2.39 25.75 -12.85
N GLU A 274 1.49 24.97 -13.45
CA GLU A 274 0.23 25.48 -14.01
C GLU A 274 -0.60 26.17 -12.92
N TYR A 275 -0.86 25.50 -11.79
CA TYR A 275 -1.68 26.05 -10.71
C TYR A 275 -1.01 27.24 -10.00
N SER A 276 0.32 27.28 -9.92
CA SER A 276 1.04 28.44 -9.36
C SER A 276 0.80 29.72 -10.17
N LYS A 277 0.66 29.58 -11.50
CA LYS A 277 0.42 30.70 -12.44
C LYS A 277 -1.03 31.16 -12.51
N LEU A 278 -1.99 30.41 -11.93
CA LEU A 278 -3.39 30.80 -11.95
C LEU A 278 -3.60 32.16 -11.30
N LYS A 279 -4.36 33.04 -11.99
CA LYS A 279 -4.75 34.34 -11.50
C LYS A 279 -6.27 34.41 -11.29
N ILE A 280 -6.71 35.05 -10.20
CA ILE A 280 -8.10 35.20 -9.84
C ILE A 280 -8.70 36.31 -10.71
N VAL A 281 -9.75 36.00 -11.43
CA VAL A 281 -10.46 36.95 -12.33
C VAL A 281 -11.46 37.75 -11.53
N ILE A 282 -11.52 39.07 -11.79
CA ILE A 282 -12.58 39.94 -11.28
C ILE A 282 -13.75 39.89 -12.27
N PRO A 283 -14.94 39.42 -11.86
CA PRO A 283 -16.12 39.40 -12.73
C PRO A 283 -16.58 40.79 -13.05
N ASN A 284 -17.18 40.97 -14.22
CA ASN A 284 -17.65 42.29 -14.70
C ASN A 284 -18.58 42.98 -13.71
N SER A 285 -19.41 42.24 -12.97
CA SER A 285 -20.31 42.76 -11.94
C SER A 285 -19.59 43.43 -10.75
N LEU A 286 -18.31 43.09 -10.53
CA LEU A 286 -17.49 43.61 -9.44
C LEU A 286 -16.37 44.55 -9.95
N LEU A 287 -16.27 44.76 -11.25
CA LEU A 287 -15.19 45.56 -11.84
C LEU A 287 -15.27 47.04 -11.42
N GLY A 288 -16.48 47.59 -11.29
CA GLY A 288 -16.71 48.98 -10.84
C GLY A 288 -16.13 49.20 -9.44
N ILE A 289 -16.57 48.40 -8.47
CA ILE A 289 -16.10 48.55 -7.08
C ILE A 289 -14.60 48.20 -6.95
N TYR A 290 -14.11 47.24 -7.72
CA TYR A 290 -12.66 46.94 -7.78
C TYR A 290 -11.86 48.19 -8.20
N ASN A 291 -12.27 48.87 -9.26
CA ASN A 291 -11.58 50.06 -9.75
C ASN A 291 -11.59 51.20 -8.71
N THR A 292 -12.74 51.42 -8.05
CA THR A 292 -12.86 52.40 -6.95
C THR A 292 -11.86 52.06 -5.82
N ILE A 293 -11.86 50.84 -5.33
CA ILE A 293 -10.99 50.41 -4.22
C ILE A 293 -9.51 50.45 -4.64
N ASN A 294 -9.17 49.99 -5.83
CA ASN A 294 -7.79 50.00 -6.33
C ASN A 294 -7.24 51.41 -6.53
N SER A 295 -8.13 52.42 -6.76
CA SER A 295 -7.71 53.80 -6.83
C SER A 295 -7.38 54.43 -5.48
N LEU A 296 -7.97 53.94 -4.39
CA LEU A 296 -7.68 54.38 -3.03
C LEU A 296 -6.31 53.91 -2.50
N GLY A 297 -5.76 52.85 -3.09
CA GLY A 297 -4.47 52.29 -2.70
C GLY A 297 -3.27 52.85 -3.48
N LYS A 298 -3.51 53.84 -4.36
CA LYS A 298 -2.50 54.58 -5.11
C LYS A 298 -2.23 55.94 -4.48
#